data_f75e97acd382c91051d4fe2be21ead3d
#
_entry.id   f75e97acd382c91051d4fe2be21ead3d
#
_cell.length_a   1.000
_cell.length_b   1.000
_cell.length_c   1.000
_cell.angle_alpha   90.00
_cell.angle_beta   90.00
_cell.angle_gamma   90.00
#
_symmetry.space_group_name_H-M   'P 1'
#
loop_
_entity.id
_entity.type
_entity.pdbx_description
1 polymer ?
#
loop_
_entity_poly.entity_id
_entity_poly.type
_entity_poly.pdbx_seq_one_letter_code
_entity_poly.pdbx_strand_id
1 'polypeptide(L)'
;GHHRPFNDLGYAGVRIMEAHENYNRQHQDIRIEDGIEYGDVISGVNFKYAKKLTAVNAINLASLGWSPKEPKNVKIGGIVEPSTKLKWDISKDKNIIGYKIYWRKTTSPFWENSRLVGKVNNYKLNGIVIDNYLFGVSSISEKGYESVVVFPNDVF
;
A
#
# COMPACT_ATOMS: atom_id res chain seq x y z
N GLY A 1 -12.34 8.21 10.93
CA GLY A 1 -11.37 7.62 11.86
C GLY A 1 -10.09 8.44 11.92
N HIS A 2 -9.22 8.17 12.87
CA HIS A 2 -8.00 8.93 13.17
C HIS A 2 -6.94 8.95 12.06
N HIS A 3 -7.08 8.11 11.03
CA HIS A 3 -6.19 8.11 9.85
C HIS A 3 -6.46 9.29 8.89
N ARG A 4 -7.69 9.86 8.88
CA ARG A 4 -8.07 10.91 7.93
C ARG A 4 -7.16 12.15 7.97
N PRO A 5 -6.83 12.74 9.12
CA PRO A 5 -5.93 13.90 9.17
C PRO A 5 -4.55 13.63 8.55
N PHE A 6 -4.06 12.38 8.64
CA PHE A 6 -2.81 12.00 8.00
C PHE A 6 -2.95 11.92 6.48
N ASN A 7 -4.06 11.36 5.98
CA ASN A 7 -4.34 11.31 4.55
C ASN A 7 -4.51 12.70 3.95
N ASP A 8 -5.17 13.61 4.69
CA ASP A 8 -5.36 15.02 4.27
C ASP A 8 -4.00 15.77 4.13
N LEU A 9 -2.97 15.31 4.84
CA LEU A 9 -1.59 15.81 4.74
C LEU A 9 -0.74 15.04 3.72
N GLY A 10 -1.32 14.11 2.96
CA GLY A 10 -0.62 13.32 1.94
C GLY A 10 0.08 12.06 2.44
N TYR A 11 -0.10 11.69 3.72
CA TYR A 11 0.43 10.42 4.24
C TYR A 11 -0.53 9.27 3.97
N ALA A 12 0.00 8.12 3.59
CA ALA A 12 -0.79 6.91 3.41
C ALA A 12 -1.25 6.38 4.78
N GLY A 13 -2.51 6.52 5.07
CA GLY A 13 -3.13 6.00 6.28
C GLY A 13 -4.25 5.02 5.95
N VAL A 14 -4.30 3.89 6.63
CA VAL A 14 -5.35 2.87 6.47
C VAL A 14 -6.03 2.59 7.81
N ARG A 15 -7.28 2.18 7.76
CA ARG A 15 -8.00 1.65 8.91
C ARG A 15 -8.11 0.13 8.76
N ILE A 16 -7.65 -0.60 9.77
CA ILE A 16 -7.89 -2.03 9.89
C ILE A 16 -9.12 -2.20 10.78
N MET A 17 -10.11 -2.92 10.29
CA MET A 17 -11.40 -3.09 10.96
C MET A 17 -11.97 -4.48 10.67
N GLU A 18 -12.97 -4.86 11.43
CA GLU A 18 -13.75 -6.07 11.16
C GLU A 18 -14.54 -5.93 9.86
N ALA A 19 -14.70 -7.03 9.12
CA ALA A 19 -15.51 -7.06 7.91
C ALA A 19 -17.02 -6.92 8.23
N HIS A 20 -17.43 -7.38 9.41
CA HIS A 20 -18.80 -7.30 9.92
C HIS A 20 -18.77 -6.72 11.33
N GLU A 21 -18.73 -5.39 11.43
CA GLU A 21 -18.71 -4.70 12.73
C GLU A 21 -20.06 -4.84 13.45
N ASN A 22 -20.00 -5.12 14.75
CA ASN A 22 -21.18 -5.07 15.61
C ASN A 22 -21.33 -3.67 16.19
N TYR A 23 -22.17 -2.84 15.56
CA TYR A 23 -22.38 -1.45 15.96
C TYR A 23 -23.08 -1.30 17.34
N ASN A 24 -23.73 -2.36 17.87
CA ASN A 24 -24.28 -2.35 19.21
C ASN A 24 -23.17 -2.31 20.28
N ARG A 25 -21.95 -2.74 19.91
CA ARG A 25 -20.77 -2.75 20.79
C ARG A 25 -19.90 -1.50 20.65
N GLN A 26 -20.03 -0.75 19.55
CA GLN A 26 -19.12 0.34 19.22
C GLN A 26 -19.71 1.70 19.59
N HIS A 27 -19.01 2.48 20.41
CA HIS A 27 -19.41 3.84 20.83
C HIS A 27 -20.81 3.89 21.49
N GLN A 28 -21.17 2.84 22.20
CA GLN A 28 -22.46 2.73 22.91
C GLN A 28 -22.24 2.70 24.40
N ASP A 29 -23.19 3.30 25.16
CA ASP A 29 -23.25 3.11 26.60
C ASP A 29 -23.54 1.65 26.94
N ILE A 30 -22.95 1.17 28.03
CA ILE A 30 -23.19 -0.20 28.51
C ILE A 30 -24.62 -0.29 29.05
N ARG A 31 -25.47 -1.06 28.36
CA ARG A 31 -26.85 -1.30 28.72
C ARG A 31 -27.39 -2.58 28.09
N ILE A 32 -28.48 -3.05 28.60
CA ILE A 32 -29.32 -4.08 27.98
C ILE A 32 -30.65 -3.42 27.63
N GLU A 33 -31.04 -3.50 26.39
CA GLU A 33 -32.27 -2.95 25.85
C GLU A 33 -32.92 -3.97 24.94
N ASP A 34 -34.14 -4.35 25.19
CA ASP A 34 -34.90 -5.38 24.46
C ASP A 34 -34.13 -6.72 24.29
N GLY A 35 -33.39 -7.11 25.32
CA GLY A 35 -32.58 -8.34 25.31
C GLY A 35 -31.25 -8.24 24.52
N ILE A 36 -30.93 -7.07 23.97
CA ILE A 36 -29.68 -6.80 23.24
C ILE A 36 -28.69 -6.11 24.19
N GLU A 37 -27.49 -6.63 24.25
CA GLU A 37 -26.37 -6.02 24.98
C GLU A 37 -25.66 -4.96 24.12
N TYR A 38 -25.50 -3.77 24.66
CA TYR A 38 -24.79 -2.65 24.07
C TYR A 38 -23.51 -2.34 24.84
N GLY A 39 -22.58 -1.66 24.17
CA GLY A 39 -21.35 -1.13 24.75
C GLY A 39 -20.14 -2.05 24.65
N ASP A 40 -18.97 -1.45 24.89
CA ASP A 40 -17.67 -2.13 24.83
C ASP A 40 -17.41 -2.91 26.11
N VAL A 41 -17.85 -4.15 26.15
CA VAL A 41 -17.63 -5.07 27.27
C VAL A 41 -16.74 -6.25 26.87
N ILE A 42 -15.96 -6.73 27.82
CA ILE A 42 -14.95 -7.79 27.57
C ILE A 42 -15.56 -9.10 27.06
N SER A 43 -16.81 -9.40 27.45
CA SER A 43 -17.54 -10.57 26.96
C SER A 43 -17.80 -10.54 25.45
N GLY A 44 -17.81 -9.35 24.84
CA GLY A 44 -17.97 -9.15 23.40
C GLY A 44 -16.68 -9.31 22.59
N VAL A 45 -15.53 -9.46 23.25
CA VAL A 45 -14.22 -9.51 22.58
C VAL A 45 -13.84 -10.92 22.12
N ASN A 46 -13.65 -11.09 20.82
CA ASN A 46 -13.04 -12.31 20.30
C ASN A 46 -11.51 -12.21 20.37
N PHE A 47 -10.91 -12.71 21.45
CA PHE A 47 -9.45 -12.64 21.67
C PHE A 47 -8.62 -13.32 20.59
N LYS A 48 -9.12 -14.42 19.98
CA LYS A 48 -8.42 -15.09 18.87
C LYS A 48 -8.37 -14.22 17.62
N TYR A 49 -9.43 -13.51 17.35
CA TYR A 49 -9.51 -12.55 16.25
C TYR A 49 -8.65 -11.31 16.53
N ALA A 50 -8.77 -10.73 17.71
CA ALA A 50 -7.96 -9.59 18.16
C ALA A 50 -6.46 -9.88 18.07
N LYS A 51 -6.02 -11.08 18.49
CA LYS A 51 -4.62 -11.53 18.32
C LYS A 51 -4.16 -11.50 16.87
N LYS A 52 -5.00 -11.97 15.92
CA LYS A 52 -4.66 -11.95 14.49
C LYS A 52 -4.56 -10.52 13.95
N LEU A 53 -5.51 -9.65 14.29
CA LEU A 53 -5.45 -8.24 13.90
C LEU A 53 -4.22 -7.53 14.46
N THR A 54 -3.88 -7.78 15.72
CA THR A 54 -2.67 -7.23 16.34
C THR A 54 -1.41 -7.70 15.61
N ALA A 55 -1.33 -8.99 15.26
CA ALA A 55 -0.20 -9.53 14.50
C ALA A 55 -0.08 -8.89 13.11
N VAL A 56 -1.19 -8.69 12.38
CA VAL A 56 -1.20 -8.01 11.08
C VAL A 56 -0.69 -6.56 11.23
N ASN A 57 -1.17 -5.83 12.24
CA ASN A 57 -0.69 -4.47 12.51
C ASN A 57 0.81 -4.44 12.82
N ALA A 58 1.29 -5.35 13.67
CA ALA A 58 2.70 -5.42 14.03
C ALA A 58 3.60 -5.73 12.83
N ILE A 59 3.18 -6.67 11.97
CA ILE A 59 3.91 -7.02 10.74
C ILE A 59 3.95 -5.82 9.78
N ASN A 60 2.82 -5.13 9.58
CA ASN A 60 2.77 -3.95 8.72
C ASN A 60 3.69 -2.83 9.24
N LEU A 61 3.65 -2.52 10.54
CA LEU A 61 4.52 -1.53 11.15
C LEU A 61 6.01 -1.89 11.01
N ALA A 62 6.37 -3.14 11.27
CA ALA A 62 7.74 -3.60 11.11
C ALA A 62 8.19 -3.53 9.66
N SER A 63 7.36 -3.98 8.71
CA SER A 63 7.66 -3.95 7.29
C SER A 63 7.87 -2.52 6.78
N LEU A 64 6.99 -1.59 7.15
CA LEU A 64 7.11 -0.17 6.80
C LEU A 64 8.30 0.50 7.49
N GLY A 65 8.57 0.16 8.76
CA GLY A 65 9.69 0.71 9.52
C GLY A 65 11.07 0.28 8.97
N TRP A 66 11.15 -0.87 8.33
CA TRP A 66 12.37 -1.38 7.69
C TRP A 66 12.46 -1.08 6.20
N SER A 67 11.37 -0.63 5.59
CA SER A 67 11.34 -0.33 4.16
C SER A 67 12.27 0.84 3.82
N PRO A 68 12.94 0.81 2.66
CA PRO A 68 13.66 1.97 2.16
C PRO A 68 12.68 3.08 1.77
N LYS A 69 13.19 4.29 1.58
CA LYS A 69 12.38 5.39 1.07
C LYS A 69 11.86 5.06 -0.33
N GLU A 70 10.62 5.41 -0.58
CA GLU A 70 9.97 5.25 -1.87
C GLU A 70 10.66 6.09 -2.97
N PRO A 71 10.53 5.69 -4.25
CA PRO A 71 11.01 6.48 -5.38
C PRO A 71 10.28 7.82 -5.46
N LYS A 72 10.98 8.88 -5.88
CA LYS A 72 10.42 10.20 -6.08
C LYS A 72 10.27 10.52 -7.57
N ASN A 73 9.34 11.42 -7.88
CA ASN A 73 9.10 11.93 -9.23
C ASN A 73 8.92 10.82 -10.28
N VAL A 74 8.11 9.82 -9.92
CA VAL A 74 7.78 8.74 -10.84
C VAL A 74 6.92 9.28 -11.95
N LYS A 75 7.40 9.13 -13.19
CA LYS A 75 6.73 9.59 -14.41
C LYS A 75 6.53 8.44 -15.38
N ILE A 76 5.55 8.58 -16.25
CA ILE A 76 5.22 7.59 -17.27
C ILE A 76 5.30 8.22 -18.67
N GLY A 77 5.77 7.44 -19.64
CA GLY A 77 5.82 7.81 -21.05
C GLY A 77 5.51 6.61 -21.93
N GLY A 78 5.44 6.84 -23.23
CA GLY A 78 5.08 5.79 -24.22
C GLY A 78 3.64 5.89 -24.70
N ILE A 79 3.02 7.06 -24.54
CA ILE A 79 1.74 7.39 -25.19
C ILE A 79 1.94 7.16 -26.70
N VAL A 80 1.06 6.42 -27.34
CA VAL A 80 1.13 6.00 -28.76
C VAL A 80 2.31 5.08 -29.13
N GLU A 81 3.03 4.53 -28.16
CA GLU A 81 4.08 3.51 -28.40
C GLU A 81 3.57 2.11 -27.97
N PRO A 82 4.08 1.03 -28.58
CA PRO A 82 3.74 -0.33 -28.15
C PRO A 82 4.46 -0.75 -26.87
N SER A 83 5.00 0.19 -26.12
CA SER A 83 5.81 -0.03 -24.92
C SER A 83 5.64 1.11 -23.94
N THR A 84 5.62 0.80 -22.65
CA THR A 84 5.55 1.83 -21.59
C THR A 84 6.95 2.16 -21.08
N LYS A 85 7.21 3.42 -20.87
CA LYS A 85 8.46 3.92 -20.26
C LYS A 85 8.15 4.48 -18.87
N LEU A 86 8.97 4.13 -17.89
CA LEU A 86 8.90 4.69 -16.55
C LEU A 86 10.21 5.39 -16.23
N LYS A 87 10.12 6.51 -15.52
CA LYS A 87 11.27 7.31 -15.09
C LYS A 87 11.04 7.79 -13.65
N TRP A 88 12.09 7.83 -12.85
CA TRP A 88 12.06 8.28 -11.46
C TRP A 88 13.40 8.86 -11.04
N ASP A 89 13.46 9.52 -9.90
CA ASP A 89 14.73 9.98 -9.35
C ASP A 89 15.51 8.80 -8.76
N ILE A 90 16.80 8.72 -9.08
CA ILE A 90 17.68 7.74 -8.44
C ILE A 90 17.88 8.10 -6.97
N SER A 91 17.65 7.15 -6.09
CA SER A 91 17.85 7.37 -4.67
C SER A 91 19.34 7.52 -4.32
N LYS A 92 19.64 8.48 -3.43
CA LYS A 92 20.96 8.65 -2.83
C LYS A 92 21.20 7.69 -1.65
N ASP A 93 20.17 6.98 -1.21
CA ASP A 93 20.28 5.99 -0.12
C ASP A 93 21.14 4.81 -0.59
N LYS A 94 22.23 4.57 0.15
CA LYS A 94 23.17 3.49 -0.14
C LYS A 94 22.57 2.11 0.08
N ASN A 95 21.57 2.01 0.94
CA ASN A 95 20.88 0.74 1.23
C ASN A 95 19.97 0.28 0.09
N ILE A 96 19.65 1.15 -0.86
CA ILE A 96 18.83 0.79 -2.02
C ILE A 96 19.71 0.15 -3.08
N ILE A 97 19.44 -1.10 -3.41
CA ILE A 97 20.15 -1.89 -4.43
C ILE A 97 19.46 -1.89 -5.78
N GLY A 98 18.19 -1.53 -5.84
CA GLY A 98 17.41 -1.53 -7.07
C GLY A 98 15.98 -1.07 -6.85
N TYR A 99 15.22 -1.23 -7.93
CA TYR A 99 13.80 -0.87 -7.98
C TYR A 99 13.01 -2.05 -8.52
N LYS A 100 11.73 -2.08 -8.20
CA LYS A 100 10.79 -3.07 -8.72
C LYS A 100 9.63 -2.35 -9.39
N ILE A 101 9.40 -2.69 -10.64
CA ILE A 101 8.33 -2.12 -11.44
C ILE A 101 7.13 -3.05 -11.33
N TYR A 102 5.98 -2.47 -11.15
CA TYR A 102 4.69 -3.15 -11.08
C TYR A 102 3.78 -2.71 -12.21
N TRP A 103 2.98 -3.64 -12.71
CA TRP A 103 1.85 -3.31 -13.56
C TRP A 103 0.70 -4.28 -13.35
N ARG A 104 -0.50 -3.77 -13.51
CA ARG A 104 -1.75 -4.51 -13.39
C ARG A 104 -2.78 -3.96 -14.36
N LYS A 105 -3.74 -4.78 -14.77
CA LYS A 105 -4.89 -4.31 -15.53
C LYS A 105 -5.65 -3.24 -14.72
N THR A 106 -6.22 -2.27 -15.40
CA THR A 106 -7.02 -1.21 -14.75
C THR A 106 -8.20 -1.75 -13.93
N THR A 107 -8.70 -2.93 -14.30
CA THR A 107 -9.80 -3.63 -13.63
C THR A 107 -9.36 -4.53 -12.46
N SER A 108 -8.06 -4.79 -12.31
CA SER A 108 -7.53 -5.63 -11.23
C SER A 108 -7.27 -4.80 -9.97
N PRO A 109 -7.70 -5.24 -8.77
CA PRO A 109 -7.38 -4.57 -7.51
C PRO A 109 -5.96 -4.89 -6.99
N PHE A 110 -5.27 -5.87 -7.60
CA PHE A 110 -3.96 -6.35 -7.14
C PHE A 110 -2.89 -6.18 -8.21
N TRP A 111 -1.64 -5.98 -7.80
CA TRP A 111 -0.49 -6.03 -8.70
C TRP A 111 -0.31 -7.43 -9.25
N GLU A 112 -0.57 -7.62 -10.55
CA GLU A 112 -0.54 -8.93 -11.21
C GLU A 112 0.86 -9.28 -11.70
N ASN A 113 1.64 -8.26 -12.02
CA ASN A 113 2.97 -8.44 -12.60
C ASN A 113 3.98 -7.54 -11.91
N SER A 114 5.21 -8.00 -11.86
CA SER A 114 6.32 -7.20 -11.38
C SER A 114 7.64 -7.59 -12.05
N ARG A 115 8.59 -6.66 -12.04
CA ARG A 115 9.95 -6.88 -12.54
C ARG A 115 10.96 -6.14 -11.68
N LEU A 116 11.90 -6.88 -11.13
CA LEU A 116 13.06 -6.31 -10.45
C LEU A 116 14.02 -5.74 -11.50
N VAL A 117 14.46 -4.51 -11.27
CA VAL A 117 15.47 -3.81 -12.06
C VAL A 117 16.58 -3.32 -11.14
N GLY A 118 17.77 -3.18 -11.67
CA GLY A 118 18.90 -2.70 -10.88
C GLY A 118 18.74 -1.24 -10.41
N LYS A 119 19.80 -0.65 -9.92
CA LYS A 119 19.83 0.75 -9.47
C LYS A 119 19.85 1.70 -10.68
N VAL A 120 18.74 1.76 -11.37
CA VAL A 120 18.48 2.59 -12.57
C VAL A 120 17.42 3.63 -12.26
N ASN A 121 17.28 4.66 -13.07
CA ASN A 121 16.29 5.73 -12.93
C ASN A 121 15.22 5.73 -14.02
N ASN A 122 15.28 4.76 -14.91
CA ASN A 122 14.28 4.56 -15.95
C ASN A 122 14.24 3.11 -16.40
N TYR A 123 13.12 2.73 -16.98
CA TYR A 123 12.98 1.40 -17.57
C TYR A 123 11.89 1.40 -18.64
N LYS A 124 12.12 0.64 -19.72
CA LYS A 124 11.16 0.43 -20.81
C LYS A 124 10.59 -0.99 -20.72
N LEU A 125 9.27 -1.07 -20.57
CA LEU A 125 8.50 -2.32 -20.63
C LEU A 125 8.09 -2.56 -22.08
N ASN A 126 8.84 -3.37 -22.80
CA ASN A 126 8.56 -3.69 -24.20
C ASN A 126 7.30 -4.54 -24.34
N GLY A 127 6.42 -4.18 -25.26
CA GLY A 127 5.18 -4.91 -25.54
C GLY A 127 4.07 -4.71 -24.49
N ILE A 128 4.27 -3.84 -23.51
CA ILE A 128 3.25 -3.47 -22.50
C ILE A 128 2.77 -2.05 -22.82
N VAL A 129 1.54 -1.95 -23.32
CA VAL A 129 0.94 -0.68 -23.72
C VAL A 129 0.35 0.04 -22.51
N ILE A 130 0.47 1.36 -22.47
CA ILE A 130 0.05 2.19 -21.34
C ILE A 130 -1.47 2.13 -21.08
N ASP A 131 -2.30 1.98 -22.10
CA ASP A 131 -3.74 2.24 -22.04
C ASP A 131 -4.54 1.29 -21.14
N ASN A 132 -4.08 0.05 -20.99
CA ASN A 132 -4.85 -0.99 -20.32
C ASN A 132 -4.30 -1.36 -18.93
N TYR A 133 -3.24 -0.65 -18.48
CA TYR A 133 -2.54 -1.00 -17.25
C TYR A 133 -2.34 0.21 -16.34
N LEU A 134 -2.31 -0.05 -15.06
CA LEU A 134 -1.77 0.84 -14.05
C LEU A 134 -0.34 0.39 -13.72
N PHE A 135 0.54 1.36 -13.51
CA PHE A 135 1.96 1.14 -13.26
C PHE A 135 2.37 1.71 -11.90
N GLY A 136 3.42 1.15 -11.34
CA GLY A 136 4.03 1.69 -10.13
C GLY A 136 5.48 1.25 -9.99
N VAL A 137 6.21 1.93 -9.13
CA VAL A 137 7.62 1.66 -8.84
C VAL A 137 7.83 1.65 -7.34
N SER A 138 8.57 0.67 -6.84
CA SER A 138 9.07 0.61 -5.47
C SER A 138 10.59 0.57 -5.42
N SER A 139 11.17 0.88 -4.27
CA SER A 139 12.60 0.72 -3.99
C SER A 139 12.84 -0.58 -3.25
N ILE A 140 13.97 -1.24 -3.51
CA ILE A 140 14.38 -2.47 -2.84
C ILE A 140 15.69 -2.23 -2.09
N SER A 141 15.72 -2.60 -0.81
CA SER A 141 16.93 -2.54 0.00
C SER A 141 17.79 -3.80 -0.12
N GLU A 142 19.04 -3.70 0.31
CA GLU A 142 19.98 -4.84 0.37
C GLU A 142 19.44 -6.03 1.18
N LYS A 143 18.65 -5.76 2.22
CA LYS A 143 18.01 -6.81 3.05
C LYS A 143 16.72 -7.37 2.45
N GLY A 144 16.34 -6.93 1.23
CA GLY A 144 15.13 -7.37 0.55
C GLY A 144 13.85 -6.67 0.99
N TYR A 145 13.93 -5.66 1.86
CA TYR A 145 12.74 -4.85 2.21
C TYR A 145 12.36 -3.95 1.05
N GLU A 146 11.07 -3.80 0.88
CA GLU A 146 10.48 -3.05 -0.22
C GLU A 146 9.69 -1.84 0.30
N SER A 147 9.83 -0.71 -0.39
CA SER A 147 9.01 0.48 -0.10
C SER A 147 7.57 0.31 -0.55
N VAL A 148 6.70 1.24 -0.17
CA VAL A 148 5.40 1.37 -0.82
C VAL A 148 5.57 1.61 -2.31
N VAL A 149 4.62 1.12 -3.10
CA VAL A 149 4.61 1.31 -4.56
C VAL A 149 4.08 2.70 -4.88
N VAL A 150 4.84 3.47 -5.62
CA VAL A 150 4.48 4.83 -6.06
C VAL A 150 3.93 4.78 -7.47
N PHE A 151 2.74 5.32 -7.67
CA PHE A 151 2.16 5.52 -8.99
C PHE A 151 2.82 6.70 -9.71
N PRO A 152 2.93 6.65 -11.05
CA PRO A 152 3.33 7.83 -11.80
C PRO A 152 2.33 8.98 -11.58
N ASN A 153 2.87 10.17 -11.32
CA ASN A 153 2.09 11.38 -11.09
C ASN A 153 2.21 12.41 -12.22
N ASP A 154 2.98 12.09 -13.25
CA ASP A 154 3.23 12.97 -14.38
C ASP A 154 3.61 12.16 -15.64
N VAL A 155 3.49 12.78 -16.79
CA VAL A 155 3.82 12.23 -18.11
C VAL A 155 5.06 12.94 -18.67
N PHE A 156 5.90 12.24 -19.45
CA PHE A 156 7.08 12.81 -20.11
C PHE A 156 7.21 12.37 -21.56
#